data_1b7d6f788e22988c458470c703037628
#
_entry.id   1b7d6f788e22988c458470c703037628
#
_cell.length_a   1.000
_cell.length_b   1.000
_cell.length_c   1.000
_cell.angle_alpha   90.00
_cell.angle_beta   90.00
_cell.angle_gamma   90.00
#
_symmetry.space_group_name_H-M   'P 1'
#
loop_
_entity.id
_entity.type
_entity.pdbx_description
1 polymer ?
#
loop_
_entity_poly.entity_id
_entity_poly.type
_entity_poly.pdbx_seq_one_letter_code
_entity_poly.pdbx_strand_id
1 'polypeptide(L)'
;MDSNTMDLFKKLLSEMPDNIHNLVFYSPFSSRKVITNEFVNKILKKTLTDLKIEPISIHGLRHTHASVLLYKRISIYYVSERLGHAKIDTTHNYYSHVIKELREEDTQNTLDLFEKMPDVKTSV
;
A
#
# COMPACT_ATOMS: atom_id res chain seq x y z
N MET A 1 9.73 0.41 -8.20
CA MET A 1 9.88 -0.70 -7.24
C MET A 1 11.29 -0.58 -6.68
N ASP A 2 11.48 -0.79 -5.38
CA ASP A 2 12.82 -0.69 -4.79
C ASP A 2 13.73 -1.88 -5.21
N SER A 3 15.04 -1.72 -5.04
CA SER A 3 16.04 -2.71 -5.47
C SER A 3 15.86 -4.07 -4.79
N ASN A 4 15.57 -4.07 -3.48
CA ASN A 4 15.40 -5.32 -2.73
C ASN A 4 14.22 -6.13 -3.27
N THR A 5 13.09 -5.48 -3.53
CA THR A 5 11.91 -6.12 -4.13
C THR A 5 12.23 -6.64 -5.53
N MET A 6 12.97 -5.88 -6.35
CA MET A 6 13.38 -6.33 -7.69
C MET A 6 14.29 -7.55 -7.65
N ASP A 7 15.20 -7.62 -6.70
CA ASP A 7 16.11 -8.77 -6.56
C ASP A 7 15.36 -10.02 -6.08
N LEU A 8 14.36 -9.88 -5.20
CA LEU A 8 13.47 -10.97 -4.84
C LEU A 8 12.68 -11.50 -6.06
N PHE A 9 12.17 -10.61 -6.92
CA PHE A 9 11.48 -11.02 -8.14
C PHE A 9 12.42 -11.70 -9.15
N LYS A 10 13.64 -11.19 -9.32
CA LYS A 10 14.64 -11.84 -10.19
C LYS A 10 14.93 -13.26 -9.70
N LYS A 11 15.14 -13.43 -8.38
CA LYS A 11 15.35 -14.75 -7.78
C LYS A 11 14.14 -15.65 -8.01
N LEU A 12 12.93 -15.17 -7.72
CA LEU A 12 11.70 -15.92 -7.96
C LEU A 12 11.60 -16.40 -9.42
N LEU A 13 11.81 -15.50 -10.38
CA LEU A 13 11.72 -15.82 -11.80
C LEU A 13 12.81 -16.80 -12.26
N SER A 14 14.01 -16.76 -11.67
CA SER A 14 15.10 -17.70 -12.01
C SER A 14 14.86 -19.11 -11.45
N GLU A 15 14.10 -19.23 -10.38
CA GLU A 15 13.79 -20.52 -9.74
C GLU A 15 12.47 -21.13 -10.23
N MET A 16 11.64 -20.35 -10.90
CA MET A 16 10.36 -20.82 -11.41
C MET A 16 10.49 -21.59 -12.72
N PRO A 17 9.78 -22.72 -12.89
CA PRO A 17 9.73 -23.41 -14.17
C PRO A 17 9.01 -22.56 -15.22
N ASP A 18 9.49 -22.66 -16.46
CA ASP A 18 8.80 -22.06 -17.59
C ASP A 18 7.36 -22.56 -17.67
N ASN A 19 6.44 -21.64 -17.92
CA ASN A 19 5.04 -21.99 -18.08
C ASN A 19 4.43 -21.29 -19.30
N ILE A 20 3.62 -22.03 -20.05
CA ILE A 20 3.01 -21.57 -21.31
C ILE A 20 2.04 -20.39 -21.14
N HIS A 21 1.64 -20.11 -19.89
CA HIS A 21 0.71 -19.04 -19.54
C HIS A 21 1.42 -17.76 -19.12
N ASN A 22 2.75 -17.74 -19.08
CA ASN A 22 3.58 -16.61 -18.60
C ASN A 22 3.15 -16.06 -17.23
N LEU A 23 2.73 -16.95 -16.33
CA LEU A 23 2.25 -16.60 -14.99
C LEU A 23 3.44 -16.38 -14.04
N VAL A 24 3.50 -15.22 -13.39
CA VAL A 24 4.55 -14.88 -12.43
C VAL A 24 4.46 -15.74 -11.16
N PHE A 25 3.25 -16.09 -10.72
CA PHE A 25 3.01 -16.95 -9.57
C PHE A 25 2.42 -18.28 -10.00
N TYR A 26 3.15 -18.97 -10.89
CA TYR A 26 2.73 -20.27 -11.40
C TYR A 26 2.77 -21.33 -10.30
N SER A 27 1.73 -22.18 -10.26
CA SER A 27 1.65 -23.34 -9.38
C SER A 27 1.13 -24.54 -10.15
N PRO A 28 1.98 -25.54 -10.43
CA PRO A 28 1.58 -26.74 -11.19
C PRO A 28 0.52 -27.57 -10.47
N PHE A 29 0.47 -27.47 -9.13
CA PHE A 29 -0.45 -28.22 -8.28
C PHE A 29 -1.83 -27.58 -8.12
N SER A 30 -1.99 -26.32 -8.50
CA SER A 30 -3.27 -25.62 -8.47
C SER A 30 -4.09 -25.92 -9.73
N SER A 31 -5.38 -26.13 -9.60
CA SER A 31 -6.31 -26.29 -10.74
C SER A 31 -6.31 -25.07 -11.66
N ARG A 32 -6.10 -23.88 -11.10
CA ARG A 32 -6.01 -22.61 -11.84
C ARG A 32 -4.60 -22.24 -12.28
N LYS A 33 -3.61 -23.12 -12.04
CA LYS A 33 -2.20 -22.92 -12.35
C LYS A 33 -1.56 -21.68 -11.70
N VAL A 34 -2.22 -21.08 -10.72
CA VAL A 34 -1.70 -19.96 -9.90
C VAL A 34 -1.85 -20.27 -8.42
N ILE A 35 -1.05 -19.60 -7.60
CA ILE A 35 -1.17 -19.63 -6.15
C ILE A 35 -2.51 -18.99 -5.77
N THR A 36 -3.29 -19.65 -4.91
CA THR A 36 -4.58 -19.12 -4.45
C THR A 36 -4.40 -18.17 -3.27
N ASN A 37 -5.31 -17.20 -3.13
CA ASN A 37 -5.32 -16.29 -1.97
C ASN A 37 -5.45 -17.04 -0.64
N GLU A 38 -6.19 -18.14 -0.62
CA GLU A 38 -6.35 -18.99 0.57
C GLU A 38 -5.03 -19.60 1.01
N PHE A 39 -4.24 -20.13 0.06
CA PHE A 39 -2.94 -20.70 0.34
C PHE A 39 -1.97 -19.65 0.88
N VAL A 40 -1.91 -18.48 0.25
CA VAL A 40 -1.04 -17.38 0.70
C VAL A 40 -1.45 -16.89 2.09
N ASN A 41 -2.74 -16.70 2.35
CA ASN A 41 -3.25 -16.31 3.66
C ASN A 41 -2.96 -17.37 4.74
N LYS A 42 -3.02 -18.65 4.41
CA LYS A 42 -2.69 -19.75 5.33
C LYS A 42 -1.20 -19.68 5.75
N ILE A 43 -0.30 -19.47 4.79
CA ILE A 43 1.13 -19.34 5.07
C ILE A 43 1.37 -18.08 5.91
N LEU A 44 0.82 -16.93 5.50
CA LEU A 44 0.96 -15.66 6.23
C LEU A 44 0.49 -15.80 7.68
N LYS A 45 -0.71 -16.36 7.88
CA LYS A 45 -1.26 -16.58 9.22
C LYS A 45 -0.33 -17.43 10.07
N LYS A 46 0.18 -18.56 9.53
CA LYS A 46 1.11 -19.41 10.25
C LYS A 46 2.37 -18.64 10.65
N THR A 47 3.00 -17.95 9.70
CA THR A 47 4.23 -17.18 9.94
C THR A 47 4.02 -16.10 11.02
N LEU A 48 2.93 -15.34 10.95
CA LEU A 48 2.62 -14.30 11.94
C LEU A 48 2.38 -14.92 13.33
N THR A 49 1.67 -16.05 13.39
CA THR A 49 1.44 -16.77 14.65
C THR A 49 2.76 -17.25 15.27
N ASP A 50 3.64 -17.84 14.46
CA ASP A 50 4.96 -18.33 14.90
C ASP A 50 5.84 -17.16 15.43
N LEU A 51 5.68 -15.97 14.86
CA LEU A 51 6.34 -14.74 15.29
C LEU A 51 5.62 -14.01 16.44
N LYS A 52 4.50 -14.53 16.93
CA LYS A 52 3.65 -13.91 17.96
C LYS A 52 3.11 -12.53 17.55
N ILE A 53 2.87 -12.34 16.26
CA ILE A 53 2.24 -11.15 15.68
C ILE A 53 0.78 -11.47 15.43
N GLU A 54 -0.11 -10.50 15.71
CA GLU A 54 -1.54 -10.65 15.43
C GLU A 54 -1.77 -10.95 13.94
N PRO A 55 -2.45 -12.06 13.62
CA PRO A 55 -2.64 -12.48 12.24
C PRO A 55 -3.51 -11.49 11.44
N ILE A 56 -2.98 -11.08 10.29
CA ILE A 56 -3.71 -10.29 9.29
C ILE A 56 -3.74 -11.03 7.95
N SER A 57 -4.66 -10.64 7.08
CA SER A 57 -4.72 -11.16 5.71
C SER A 57 -3.77 -10.41 4.77
N ILE A 58 -3.50 -10.99 3.59
CA ILE A 58 -2.80 -10.29 2.50
C ILE A 58 -3.50 -8.98 2.14
N HIS A 59 -4.83 -8.96 2.18
CA HIS A 59 -5.60 -7.74 1.97
C HIS A 59 -5.38 -6.71 3.08
N GLY A 60 -5.25 -7.17 4.32
CA GLY A 60 -4.85 -6.33 5.47
C GLY A 60 -3.46 -5.70 5.28
N LEU A 61 -2.47 -6.45 4.77
CA LEU A 61 -1.16 -5.89 4.42
C LEU A 61 -1.26 -4.79 3.36
N ARG A 62 -2.13 -4.98 2.35
CA ARG A 62 -2.39 -3.97 1.33
C ARG A 62 -2.98 -2.69 1.94
N HIS A 63 -3.92 -2.81 2.88
CA HIS A 63 -4.47 -1.66 3.60
C HIS A 63 -3.42 -0.96 4.45
N THR A 64 -2.61 -1.72 5.19
CA THR A 64 -1.51 -1.18 5.97
C THR A 64 -0.53 -0.41 5.08
N HIS A 65 -0.13 -0.99 3.95
CA HIS A 65 0.76 -0.31 2.99
C HIS A 65 0.19 1.02 2.51
N ALA A 66 -1.09 1.06 2.12
CA ALA A 66 -1.75 2.27 1.66
C ALA A 66 -1.85 3.33 2.77
N SER A 67 -2.24 2.95 3.98
CA SER A 67 -2.33 3.84 5.13
C SER A 67 -0.97 4.46 5.48
N VAL A 68 0.10 3.64 5.50
CA VAL A 68 1.46 4.13 5.75
C VAL A 68 1.88 5.17 4.71
N LEU A 69 1.59 4.94 3.43
CA LEU A 69 1.91 5.91 2.38
C LEU A 69 1.16 7.23 2.57
N LEU A 70 -0.13 7.18 2.90
CA LEU A 70 -0.94 8.37 3.15
C LEU A 70 -0.45 9.14 4.38
N TYR A 71 -0.14 8.47 5.50
CA TYR A 71 0.45 9.10 6.69
C TYR A 71 1.83 9.72 6.41
N LYS A 72 2.56 9.19 5.44
CA LYS A 72 3.81 9.78 4.94
C LYS A 72 3.60 10.90 3.92
N ARG A 73 2.37 11.40 3.79
CA ARG A 73 2.01 12.50 2.88
C ARG A 73 2.24 12.18 1.40
N ILE A 74 2.27 10.90 1.05
CA ILE A 74 2.28 10.49 -0.36
C ILE A 74 0.90 10.77 -0.96
N SER A 75 0.89 11.37 -2.15
CA SER A 75 -0.35 11.74 -2.84
C SER A 75 -1.31 10.56 -2.99
N ILE A 76 -2.58 10.80 -2.71
CA ILE A 76 -3.65 9.80 -2.88
C ILE A 76 -3.76 9.31 -4.33
N TYR A 77 -3.43 10.14 -5.31
CA TYR A 77 -3.39 9.77 -6.73
C TYR A 77 -2.34 8.68 -6.96
N TYR A 78 -1.13 8.88 -6.46
CA TYR A 78 -0.06 7.90 -6.54
C TYR A 78 -0.41 6.60 -5.79
N VAL A 79 -0.99 6.72 -4.58
CA VAL A 79 -1.43 5.54 -3.80
C VAL A 79 -2.49 4.76 -4.57
N SER A 80 -3.47 5.43 -5.18
CA SER A 80 -4.52 4.81 -6.00
C SER A 80 -3.93 4.04 -7.19
N GLU A 81 -3.03 4.66 -7.93
CA GLU A 81 -2.32 4.04 -9.05
C GLU A 81 -1.50 2.82 -8.61
N ARG A 82 -0.71 2.98 -7.55
CA ARG A 82 0.11 1.90 -6.98
C ARG A 82 -0.72 0.70 -6.49
N LEU A 83 -1.92 0.96 -5.99
CA LEU A 83 -2.88 -0.08 -5.61
C LEU A 83 -3.60 -0.69 -6.83
N GLY A 84 -3.49 -0.11 -8.02
CA GLY A 84 -4.19 -0.55 -9.22
C GLY A 84 -5.71 -0.33 -9.15
N HIS A 85 -6.15 0.70 -8.43
CA HIS A 85 -7.57 1.08 -8.44
C HIS A 85 -7.92 1.79 -9.73
N ALA A 86 -8.97 1.35 -10.41
CA ALA A 86 -9.43 1.96 -11.67
C ALA A 86 -9.95 3.40 -11.49
N LYS A 87 -10.39 3.75 -10.27
CA LYS A 87 -10.89 5.08 -9.92
C LYS A 87 -10.31 5.51 -8.57
N ILE A 88 -9.94 6.77 -8.47
CA ILE A 88 -9.41 7.36 -7.24
C ILE A 88 -10.45 7.34 -6.10
N ASP A 89 -11.74 7.46 -6.43
CA ASP A 89 -12.83 7.41 -5.46
C ASP A 89 -12.80 6.13 -4.63
N THR A 90 -12.34 5.03 -5.21
CA THR A 90 -12.17 3.77 -4.48
C THR A 90 -11.18 3.96 -3.33
N THR A 91 -10.03 4.56 -3.60
CA THR A 91 -9.00 4.85 -2.58
C THR A 91 -9.52 5.85 -1.56
N HIS A 92 -10.16 6.92 -2.01
CA HIS A 92 -10.72 7.93 -1.13
C HIS A 92 -11.76 7.36 -0.16
N ASN A 93 -12.67 6.52 -0.64
CA ASN A 93 -13.71 5.92 0.19
C ASN A 93 -13.14 4.94 1.22
N TYR A 94 -12.20 4.08 0.82
CA TYR A 94 -11.57 3.12 1.74
C TYR A 94 -10.73 3.78 2.83
N TYR A 95 -10.04 4.86 2.52
CA TYR A 95 -9.10 5.55 3.43
C TYR A 95 -9.62 6.90 3.91
N SER A 96 -10.93 7.12 3.84
CA SER A 96 -11.57 8.40 4.21
C SER A 96 -11.23 8.84 5.64
N HIS A 97 -11.12 7.91 6.59
CA HIS A 97 -10.73 8.21 7.96
C HIS A 97 -9.29 8.75 8.07
N VAL A 98 -8.33 8.12 7.37
CA VAL A 98 -6.94 8.60 7.33
C VAL A 98 -6.87 9.98 6.66
N ILE A 99 -7.58 10.15 5.55
CA ILE A 99 -7.62 11.42 4.81
C ILE A 99 -8.21 12.55 5.65
N LYS A 100 -9.27 12.25 6.43
CA LYS A 100 -9.89 13.20 7.34
C LYS A 100 -8.92 13.65 8.44
N GLU A 101 -8.25 12.71 9.09
CA GLU A 101 -7.25 12.98 10.13
C GLU A 101 -6.11 13.86 9.59
N LEU A 102 -5.55 13.52 8.42
CA LEU A 102 -4.51 14.32 7.78
C LEU A 102 -5.00 15.73 7.40
N ARG A 103 -6.26 15.87 6.99
CA ARG A 103 -6.86 17.17 6.68
C ARG A 103 -7.02 18.03 7.93
N GLU A 104 -7.40 17.46 9.05
CA GLU A 104 -7.50 18.18 10.33
C GLU A 104 -6.14 18.73 10.75
N GLU A 105 -5.09 17.91 10.64
CA GLU A 105 -3.71 18.33 10.89
C GLU A 105 -3.25 19.42 9.92
N ASP A 106 -3.54 19.30 8.62
CA ASP A 106 -3.20 20.32 7.62
C ASP A 106 -3.93 21.64 7.88
N THR A 107 -5.17 21.58 8.36
CA THR A 107 -5.93 22.78 8.72
C THR A 107 -5.25 23.51 9.87
N GLN A 108 -4.85 22.79 10.92
CA GLN A 108 -4.14 23.40 12.05
C GLN A 108 -2.79 23.99 11.63
N ASN A 109 -2.01 23.24 10.86
CA ASN A 109 -0.73 23.73 10.33
C ASN A 109 -0.90 24.98 9.46
N THR A 110 -1.99 25.09 8.72
CA THR A 110 -2.32 26.25 7.89
C THR A 110 -2.62 27.46 8.76
N LEU A 111 -3.44 27.30 9.80
CA LEU A 111 -3.74 28.38 10.75
C LEU A 111 -2.47 28.88 11.43
N ASP A 112 -1.65 27.98 11.95
CA ASP A 112 -0.38 28.31 12.59
C ASP A 112 0.59 29.05 11.65
N LEU A 113 0.58 28.68 10.36
CA LEU A 113 1.40 29.35 9.34
C LEU A 113 0.96 30.82 9.17
N PHE A 114 -0.34 31.07 9.02
CA PHE A 114 -0.85 32.42 8.80
C PHE A 114 -0.75 33.29 10.05
N GLU A 115 -0.94 32.74 11.25
CA GLU A 115 -0.73 33.47 12.51
C GLU A 115 0.73 33.93 12.72
N LYS A 116 1.68 33.18 12.20
CA LYS A 116 3.12 33.51 12.28
C LYS A 116 3.62 34.40 11.15
N MET A 117 2.79 34.66 10.13
CA MET A 117 3.17 35.58 9.06
C MET A 117 3.17 37.03 9.58
N PRO A 118 4.29 37.76 9.41
CA PRO A 118 4.30 39.18 9.78
C PRO A 118 3.32 39.96 8.92
N ASP A 119 2.59 40.90 9.55
CA ASP A 119 1.72 41.83 8.83
C ASP A 119 2.50 42.48 7.68
N VAL A 120 2.04 42.25 6.46
CA VAL A 120 2.57 42.97 5.30
C VAL A 120 2.12 44.42 5.47
N LYS A 121 3.00 45.25 6.08
CA LYS A 121 2.77 46.69 6.07
C LYS A 121 2.73 47.13 4.63
N THR A 122 1.53 47.39 4.13
CA THR A 122 1.31 48.05 2.86
C THR A 122 1.92 49.47 3.03
N SER A 123 3.15 49.60 2.55
CA SER A 123 3.75 50.94 2.37
C SER A 123 2.98 51.55 1.20
N VAL A 124 2.03 52.41 1.53
CA VAL A 124 1.38 53.31 0.57
C VAL A 124 2.29 54.50 0.38
#